data_2a2023af81f75dd47987c6c5418ec99b
#
_entry.id   2a2023af81f75dd47987c6c5418ec99b
#
_cell.length_a   1.000
_cell.length_b   1.000
_cell.length_c   1.000
_cell.angle_alpha   90.00
_cell.angle_beta   90.00
_cell.angle_gamma   90.00
#
_symmetry.space_group_name_H-M   'P 1'
#
loop_
_entity.id
_entity.type
_entity.pdbx_description
1 polymer ?
#
loop_
_entity_poly.entity_id
_entity_poly.type
_entity_poly.pdbx_seq_one_letter_code
_entity_poly.pdbx_strand_id
1 'polypeptide(L)' 'MATTADMRSGLIIKVDGSLYTVIEFGQNKTARAAAKVWAKLKGVDNTRTIEVTWNSGETIHLPSG' A
#
# COMPACT_ATOMS: atom_id res chain seq x y z
N MET A 1 6.86 -5.29 10.91
CA MET A 1 5.54 -5.01 10.32
C MET A 1 5.36 -3.52 10.10
N ALA A 2 4.67 -3.17 9.04
CA ALA A 2 4.44 -1.76 8.72
C ALA A 2 2.94 -1.46 8.75
N THR A 3 2.63 -0.20 8.85
CA THR A 3 1.25 0.28 8.76
C THR A 3 1.15 1.28 7.62
N THR A 4 -0.07 1.76 7.36
CA THR A 4 -0.27 2.79 6.35
C THR A 4 0.52 4.07 6.65
N ALA A 5 0.89 4.30 7.90
CA ALA A 5 1.73 5.44 8.27
C ALA A 5 3.16 5.32 7.76
N ASP A 6 3.60 4.10 7.48
CA ASP A 6 4.95 3.85 6.96
C ASP A 6 5.00 3.83 5.43
N MET A 7 3.88 4.09 4.78
CA MET A 7 3.78 4.07 3.32
C MET A 7 4.64 5.16 2.70
N ARG A 8 5.41 4.79 1.68
CA ARG A 8 6.24 5.74 0.93
C ARG A 8 6.59 5.17 -0.43
N SER A 9 6.98 6.03 -1.35
CA SER A 9 7.40 5.61 -2.68
C SER A 9 8.64 4.72 -2.57
N GLY A 10 8.63 3.64 -3.31
CA GLY A 10 9.75 2.70 -3.30
C GLY A 10 9.64 1.60 -2.26
N LEU A 11 8.65 1.68 -1.37
CA LEU A 11 8.43 0.62 -0.39
C LEU A 11 7.93 -0.64 -1.10
N ILE A 12 8.52 -1.77 -0.75
CA ILE A 12 8.09 -3.06 -1.29
C ILE A 12 7.16 -3.72 -0.28
N ILE A 13 5.99 -4.11 -0.73
CA ILE A 13 5.01 -4.77 0.12
C ILE A 13 4.55 -6.07 -0.53
N LYS A 14 3.96 -6.93 0.27
CA LYS A 14 3.44 -8.22 -0.20
C LYS A 14 1.92 -8.17 -0.23
N VAL A 15 1.34 -8.50 -1.38
CA VAL A 15 -0.10 -8.56 -1.57
C VAL A 15 -0.43 -9.86 -2.29
N ASP A 16 -1.33 -10.67 -1.69
CA ASP A 16 -1.76 -11.94 -2.28
C ASP A 16 -0.60 -12.86 -2.69
N GLY A 17 0.45 -12.87 -1.89
CA GLY A 17 1.61 -13.70 -2.17
C GLY A 17 2.55 -13.15 -3.22
N SER A 18 2.29 -11.97 -3.74
CA SER A 18 3.14 -11.33 -4.74
C SER A 18 3.79 -10.07 -4.18
N LEU A 19 4.97 -9.75 -4.68
CA LEU A 19 5.68 -8.55 -4.26
C LEU A 19 5.33 -7.39 -5.17
N TYR A 20 5.11 -6.23 -4.56
CA TYR A 20 4.78 -5.01 -5.28
C TYR A 20 5.60 -3.85 -4.73
N THR A 21 5.93 -2.90 -5.59
CA THR A 21 6.60 -1.66 -5.19
C THR A 21 5.59 -0.53 -5.21
N VAL A 22 5.58 0.27 -4.15
CA VAL A 22 4.72 1.45 -4.08
C VAL A 22 5.30 2.52 -5.00
N ILE A 23 4.54 2.91 -6.01
CA ILE A 23 4.95 3.96 -6.94
C ILE A 23 4.26 5.29 -6.64
N GLU A 24 3.05 5.24 -6.11
CA GLU A 24 2.31 6.42 -5.68
C GLU A 24 1.45 6.06 -4.49
N PHE A 25 1.17 7.05 -3.65
CA PHE A 25 0.27 6.86 -2.53
C PHE A 25 -0.36 8.19 -2.13
N GLY A 26 -1.45 8.10 -1.39
CA GLY A 26 -2.13 9.28 -0.91
C GLY A 26 -3.15 8.93 0.16
N GLN A 27 -3.74 9.96 0.74
CA GLN A 27 -4.78 9.80 1.75
C GLN A 27 -6.04 10.50 1.31
N ASN A 28 -7.17 9.83 1.46
CA ASN A 28 -8.49 10.41 1.27
C ASN A 28 -9.11 10.63 2.63
N LYS A 29 -9.37 11.89 2.95
CA LYS A 29 -10.11 12.24 4.17
C LYS A 29 -11.48 12.72 3.76
N THR A 30 -12.48 11.95 4.10
CA THR A 30 -13.86 12.40 3.93
C THR A 30 -14.40 12.83 5.29
N ALA A 31 -15.27 13.82 5.29
CA ALA A 31 -15.74 14.45 6.52
C ALA A 31 -16.46 13.49 7.47
N ARG A 32 -16.96 12.39 6.97
CA ARG A 32 -17.76 11.45 7.78
C ARG A 32 -17.23 10.04 7.82
N ALA A 33 -16.14 9.78 7.14
CA ALA A 33 -15.59 8.45 7.10
C ALA A 33 -14.19 8.45 7.68
N ALA A 34 -13.76 7.29 8.15
CA ALA A 34 -12.38 7.12 8.55
C ALA A 34 -11.48 7.41 7.36
N ALA A 35 -10.33 8.01 7.62
CA ALA A 35 -9.35 8.29 6.59
C ALA A 35 -8.93 6.98 5.92
N LYS A 36 -8.80 7.01 4.61
CA LYS A 36 -8.34 5.86 3.84
C LYS A 36 -7.05 6.21 3.14
N VAL A 37 -6.18 5.23 3.03
CA VAL A 37 -4.90 5.37 2.33
C VAL A 37 -4.97 4.52 1.08
N TRP A 38 -4.67 5.12 -0.06
CA TRP A 38 -4.59 4.39 -1.32
C TRP A 38 -3.15 4.36 -1.78
N ALA A 39 -2.81 3.38 -2.56
CA ALA A 39 -1.48 3.30 -3.16
C ALA A 39 -1.55 2.61 -4.50
N LYS A 40 -0.76 3.11 -5.44
CA LYS A 40 -0.52 2.42 -6.70
C LYS A 40 0.71 1.55 -6.55
N LEU A 41 0.56 0.29 -6.87
CA LEU A 41 1.59 -0.71 -6.71
C LEU A 41 1.97 -1.27 -8.06
N LYS A 42 3.26 -1.45 -8.27
CA LYS A 42 3.77 -2.09 -9.48
C LYS A 42 4.39 -3.42 -9.11
N GLY A 43 4.00 -4.47 -9.81
CA GLY A 43 4.54 -5.80 -9.55
C GLY A 43 6.04 -5.85 -9.78
N VAL A 44 6.74 -6.45 -8.84
CA VAL A 44 8.19 -6.60 -8.95
C VAL A 44 8.54 -7.63 -10.03
N ASP A 45 7.76 -8.71 -10.09
CA ASP A 45 8.03 -9.81 -11.00
C ASP A 45 7.30 -9.73 -12.33
N ASN A 46 6.11 -9.14 -12.33
CA ASN A 46 5.22 -9.23 -13.48
C ASN A 46 4.84 -7.88 -14.09
N THR A 47 5.41 -6.80 -13.61
CA THR A 47 5.18 -5.44 -14.10
C THR A 47 3.70 -4.99 -14.13
N ARG A 48 2.84 -5.70 -13.43
CA ARG A 48 1.43 -5.30 -13.33
C ARG A 48 1.30 -4.11 -12.38
N THR A 49 0.42 -3.19 -12.74
CA THR A 49 0.11 -2.06 -11.86
C THR A 49 -1.28 -2.26 -11.29
N ILE A 50 -1.38 -2.20 -9.97
CA ILE A 50 -2.67 -2.31 -9.28
C ILE A 50 -2.81 -1.16 -8.29
N GLU A 51 -4.04 -0.89 -7.90
CA GLU A 51 -4.32 0.11 -6.88
C GLU A 51 -5.02 -0.58 -5.72
N VAL A 52 -4.54 -0.33 -4.52
CA VAL A 52 -5.11 -0.92 -3.32
C VAL A 52 -5.42 0.21 -2.33
N THR A 53 -6.52 0.05 -1.61
CA THR A 53 -6.94 1.01 -0.59
C THR A 53 -7.00 0.30 0.76
N TRP A 54 -6.45 0.95 1.77
CA TRP A 54 -6.49 0.45 3.15
C TRP A 54 -7.16 1.47 4.05
N ASN A 55 -7.66 1.00 5.19
CA ASN A 55 -8.10 1.91 6.24
C ASN A 55 -6.88 2.51 6.92
N SER A 56 -7.01 3.75 7.39
CA SER A 56 -5.91 4.40 8.10
C SER A 56 -5.50 3.58 9.32
N GLY A 57 -4.21 3.34 9.46
CA GLY A 57 -3.67 2.55 10.56
C GLY A 57 -3.70 1.03 10.33
N GLU A 58 -4.17 0.60 9.18
CA GLU A 58 -4.19 -0.83 8.88
C GLU A 58 -2.77 -1.38 8.70
N THR A 59 -2.58 -2.62 9.09
CA THR A 59 -1.28 -3.27 8.98
C THR A 59 -0.98 -3.66 7.54
N ILE A 60 0.24 -3.39 7.10
CA ILE A 60 0.72 -3.76 5.78
C ILE A 60 1.78 -4.84 5.94
N HIS A 61 1.70 -5.85 5.10
CA HIS A 61 2.66 -6.96 5.14
C HIS A 61 3.88 -6.64 4.31
N LEU A 62 5.05 -6.76 4.92
CA LEU A 62 6.33 -6.58 4.24
C LEU A 62 6.89 -7.94 3.83
N PRO A 63 7.69 -7.99 2.73
CA PRO A 63 8.23 -9.25 2.24
C PRO A 63 9.30 -9.84 3.14
N SER A 64 10.03 -9.01 3.85
CA SER A 64 11.08 -9.48 4.74
C SER A 64 10.47 -9.79 6.09
N GLY A 65 10.19 -11.01 6.30
CA GLY A 65 9.67 -11.49 7.59
C GLY A 65 10.74 -11.58 8.63
#